data_dd2efd7d0e73a9bc9630da2961029f45
#
_entry.id   dd2efd7d0e73a9bc9630da2961029f45
#
_cell.length_a   1.000
_cell.length_b   1.000
_cell.length_c   1.000
_cell.angle_alpha   90.00
_cell.angle_beta   90.00
_cell.angle_gamma   90.00
#
_symmetry.space_group_name_H-M   'P 1'
#
loop_
_entity.id
_entity.type
_entity.pdbx_description
1 polymer ?
#
loop_
_entity_poly.entity_id
_entity_poly.type
_entity_poly.pdbx_seq_one_letter_code
_entity_poly.pdbx_strand_id
1 'polypeptide(L)'
;AIICAGECNIPDGECFTAPVKNSVNGTITYNVPSPYHGEIFEKVSLTFKDGKIIEARSNNNEKLREIFETDEGARYVGEFSLGFNPMIKNPMGDILFDEKIAGSIHFTPGCSYDECPNGNKSSIHWDLVQIQTKEYGGGEIYFDDKLIRKDSKFVIEELKKLNFD
;
A
#
# COMPACT_ATOMS: atom_id res chain seq x y z
N ALA A 1 -2.27 -14.97 -1.28
CA ALA A 1 -2.75 -13.79 -0.56
C ALA A 1 -3.36 -14.19 0.78
N ILE A 2 -3.25 -13.31 1.76
CA ILE A 2 -3.79 -13.49 3.11
C ILE A 2 -4.97 -12.55 3.28
N ILE A 3 -6.07 -13.06 3.83
CA ILE A 3 -7.25 -12.25 4.15
C ILE A 3 -7.22 -11.95 5.64
N CYS A 4 -7.35 -10.68 5.99
CA CYS A 4 -7.45 -10.19 7.36
C CYS A 4 -8.88 -9.68 7.60
N ALA A 5 -9.64 -10.43 8.40
CA ALA A 5 -11.08 -10.22 8.58
C ALA A 5 -11.49 -10.15 10.07
N GLY A 6 -10.58 -9.79 10.94
CA GLY A 6 -10.81 -9.61 12.39
C GLY A 6 -9.95 -10.50 13.29
N GLU A 7 -9.08 -11.33 12.70
CA GLU A 7 -8.16 -12.18 13.46
C GLU A 7 -6.81 -11.53 13.70
N CYS A 8 -6.40 -10.57 12.84
CA CYS A 8 -5.09 -9.95 12.91
C CYS A 8 -5.11 -8.61 13.65
N ASN A 9 -6.06 -7.75 13.30
CA ASN A 9 -6.19 -6.40 13.84
C ASN A 9 -7.64 -6.04 14.20
N ILE A 10 -7.80 -4.97 14.99
CA ILE A 10 -9.10 -4.31 15.23
C ILE A 10 -8.85 -2.79 15.12
N PRO A 11 -9.33 -2.12 14.06
CA PRO A 11 -10.11 -2.66 12.94
C PRO A 11 -9.30 -3.57 12.02
N ASP A 12 -10.00 -4.34 11.20
CA ASP A 12 -9.43 -5.18 10.16
C ASP A 12 -10.16 -4.92 8.83
N GLY A 13 -9.83 -5.61 7.77
CA GLY A 13 -10.50 -5.49 6.46
C GLY A 13 -9.54 -5.20 5.33
N GLU A 14 -8.66 -6.15 5.06
CA GLU A 14 -7.73 -6.11 3.94
C GLU A 14 -7.45 -7.50 3.38
N CYS A 15 -6.84 -7.51 2.21
CA CYS A 15 -6.24 -8.70 1.64
C CYS A 15 -4.88 -8.34 1.08
N PHE A 16 -3.83 -8.96 1.63
CA PHE A 16 -2.46 -8.66 1.25
C PHE A 16 -1.73 -9.82 0.59
N THR A 17 -0.70 -9.47 -0.17
CA THR A 17 0.28 -10.37 -0.76
C THR A 17 1.62 -9.66 -0.87
N ALA A 18 2.69 -10.41 -1.13
CA ALA A 18 4.00 -9.82 -1.41
C ALA A 18 4.29 -9.90 -2.92
N PRO A 19 4.58 -8.78 -3.60
CA PRO A 19 5.04 -8.82 -4.99
C PRO A 19 6.36 -9.57 -5.13
N VAL A 20 6.59 -10.18 -6.29
CA VAL A 20 7.91 -10.74 -6.59
C VAL A 20 8.96 -9.64 -6.48
N LYS A 21 9.97 -9.83 -5.63
CA LYS A 21 10.91 -8.78 -5.19
C LYS A 21 11.46 -7.92 -6.32
N ASN A 22 11.87 -8.54 -7.44
CA ASN A 22 12.54 -7.86 -8.55
C ASN A 22 11.60 -7.53 -9.73
N SER A 23 10.27 -7.60 -9.55
CA SER A 23 9.32 -7.41 -10.65
C SER A 23 8.66 -6.03 -10.69
N VAL A 24 8.75 -5.26 -9.61
CA VAL A 24 8.07 -3.97 -9.51
C VAL A 24 8.71 -2.93 -10.40
N ASN A 25 7.92 -2.32 -11.29
CA ASN A 25 8.35 -1.25 -12.20
C ASN A 25 7.27 -0.18 -12.32
N GLY A 26 7.66 1.08 -12.41
CA GLY A 26 6.75 2.21 -12.55
C GLY A 26 6.80 3.17 -11.37
N THR A 27 5.88 4.12 -11.36
CA THR A 27 5.80 5.15 -10.31
C THR A 27 4.45 5.11 -9.62
N ILE A 28 4.47 5.17 -8.30
CA ILE A 28 3.27 5.34 -7.47
C ILE A 28 3.40 6.63 -6.66
N THR A 29 2.30 7.38 -6.55
CA THR A 29 2.19 8.55 -5.67
C THR A 29 1.06 8.30 -4.69
N TYR A 30 1.39 8.36 -3.41
CA TYR A 30 0.44 8.16 -2.33
C TYR A 30 -0.26 9.47 -1.99
N ASN A 31 -1.55 9.39 -1.69
CA ASN A 31 -2.40 10.55 -1.45
C ASN A 31 -2.90 10.66 0.00
N VAL A 32 -2.47 9.75 0.85
CA VAL A 32 -2.73 9.78 2.30
C VAL A 32 -1.47 10.26 3.02
N PRO A 33 -1.56 11.28 3.91
CA PRO A 33 -0.46 11.65 4.78
C PRO A 33 -0.08 10.49 5.70
N SER A 34 1.21 10.19 5.79
CA SER A 34 1.70 9.04 6.56
C SER A 34 2.61 9.49 7.70
N PRO A 35 2.21 9.35 8.96
CA PRO A 35 3.11 9.53 10.10
C PRO A 35 4.10 8.37 10.17
N TYR A 36 5.39 8.69 10.20
CA TYR A 36 6.45 7.69 10.31
C TYR A 36 7.69 8.27 10.99
N HIS A 37 8.24 7.56 11.98
CA HIS A 37 9.41 8.00 12.75
C HIS A 37 9.33 9.45 13.29
N GLY A 38 8.13 9.87 13.74
CA GLY A 38 7.91 11.21 14.32
C GLY A 38 7.72 12.34 13.31
N GLU A 39 7.72 12.04 12.02
CA GLU A 39 7.44 12.98 10.93
C GLU A 39 6.13 12.64 10.23
N ILE A 40 5.52 13.63 9.59
CA ILE A 40 4.37 13.40 8.70
C ILE A 40 4.85 13.57 7.26
N PHE A 41 4.80 12.48 6.51
CA PHE A 41 5.13 12.48 5.09
C PHE A 41 3.87 12.68 4.25
N GLU A 42 3.95 13.62 3.31
CA GLU A 42 2.87 13.94 2.39
C GLU A 42 3.32 13.76 0.94
N LYS A 43 2.40 13.33 0.09
CA LYS A 43 2.62 13.17 -1.35
C LYS A 43 3.87 12.35 -1.66
N VAL A 44 4.10 11.31 -0.87
CA VAL A 44 5.22 10.39 -1.13
C VAL A 44 5.06 9.82 -2.53
N SER A 45 6.10 9.93 -3.33
CA SER A 45 6.16 9.38 -4.69
C SER A 45 7.40 8.51 -4.83
N LEU A 46 7.21 7.26 -5.24
CA LEU A 46 8.27 6.28 -5.39
C LEU A 46 8.31 5.77 -6.82
N THR A 47 9.49 5.80 -7.45
CA THR A 47 9.73 5.21 -8.75
C THR A 47 10.56 3.95 -8.61
N PHE A 48 10.06 2.85 -9.14
CA PHE A 48 10.66 1.53 -9.09
C PHE A 48 11.23 1.13 -10.44
N LYS A 49 12.37 0.47 -10.40
CA LYS A 49 12.95 -0.24 -11.52
C LYS A 49 13.50 -1.58 -11.05
N ASP A 50 13.02 -2.67 -11.67
CA ASP A 50 13.43 -4.04 -11.36
C ASP A 50 13.33 -4.33 -9.84
N GLY A 51 12.23 -3.90 -9.23
CA GLY A 51 11.90 -4.03 -7.82
C GLY A 51 12.48 -2.98 -6.88
N LYS A 52 13.51 -2.26 -7.30
CA LYS A 52 14.22 -1.30 -6.45
C LYS A 52 13.71 0.12 -6.62
N ILE A 53 13.51 0.82 -5.49
CA ILE A 53 13.26 2.26 -5.49
C ILE A 53 14.50 2.99 -6.01
N ILE A 54 14.38 3.61 -7.17
CA ILE A 54 15.42 4.41 -7.81
C ILE A 54 15.22 5.92 -7.59
N GLU A 55 14.00 6.35 -7.30
CA GLU A 55 13.67 7.73 -6.96
C GLU A 55 12.59 7.74 -5.89
N ALA A 56 12.75 8.62 -4.90
CA ALA A 56 11.77 8.87 -3.84
C ALA A 56 11.64 10.37 -3.59
N ARG A 57 10.42 10.87 -3.49
CA ARG A 57 10.09 12.29 -3.23
C ARG A 57 8.98 12.41 -2.20
N SER A 58 9.04 13.46 -1.39
CA SER A 58 7.99 13.84 -0.44
C SER A 58 8.12 15.32 -0.06
N ASN A 59 7.33 15.76 0.90
CA ASN A 59 7.51 17.05 1.58
C ASN A 59 8.84 17.15 2.38
N ASN A 60 9.44 16.02 2.78
CA ASN A 60 10.72 15.95 3.50
C ASN A 60 11.64 14.90 2.85
N ASN A 61 12.34 15.28 1.79
CA ASN A 61 13.20 14.39 1.02
C ASN A 61 14.45 13.91 1.77
N GLU A 62 14.94 14.67 2.73
CA GLU A 62 16.11 14.31 3.52
C GLU A 62 15.79 13.13 4.43
N LYS A 63 14.71 13.25 5.22
CA LYS A 63 14.22 12.17 6.08
C LYS A 63 13.77 10.95 5.30
N LEU A 64 13.11 11.16 4.15
CA LEU A 64 12.71 10.07 3.26
C LEU A 64 13.93 9.26 2.78
N ARG A 65 15.01 9.93 2.45
CA ARG A 65 16.28 9.28 2.06
C ARG A 65 16.87 8.47 3.21
N GLU A 66 16.95 9.04 4.42
CA GLU A 66 17.44 8.34 5.60
C GLU A 66 16.68 7.02 5.83
N ILE A 67 15.35 7.02 5.68
CA ILE A 67 14.50 5.82 5.82
C ILE A 67 14.90 4.76 4.78
N PHE A 68 15.00 5.12 3.50
CA PHE A 68 15.34 4.18 2.43
C PHE A 68 16.83 3.81 2.35
N GLU A 69 17.69 4.44 3.15
CA GLU A 69 19.10 4.09 3.32
C GLU A 69 19.37 3.31 4.60
N THR A 70 18.33 2.96 5.39
CA THR A 70 18.46 2.19 6.63
C THR A 70 19.11 0.83 6.39
N ASP A 71 18.69 0.11 5.36
CA ASP A 71 19.29 -1.14 4.91
C ASP A 71 18.97 -1.41 3.43
N GLU A 72 19.54 -2.48 2.86
CA GLU A 72 19.34 -2.82 1.45
C GLU A 72 17.87 -3.13 1.12
N GLY A 73 17.16 -3.81 2.03
CA GLY A 73 15.77 -4.21 1.85
C GLY A 73 14.78 -3.06 1.88
N ALA A 74 15.15 -1.94 2.52
CA ALA A 74 14.29 -0.76 2.63
C ALA A 74 13.85 -0.18 1.27
N ARG A 75 14.61 -0.44 0.21
CA ARG A 75 14.30 0.01 -1.15
C ARG A 75 13.46 -0.96 -1.98
N TYR A 76 12.98 -2.05 -1.41
CA TYR A 76 12.14 -3.05 -2.09
C TYR A 76 10.79 -3.16 -1.43
N VAL A 77 9.79 -3.60 -2.19
CA VAL A 77 8.43 -3.78 -1.69
C VAL A 77 8.31 -5.11 -0.94
N GLY A 78 7.80 -5.07 0.27
CA GLY A 78 7.47 -6.22 1.09
C GLY A 78 6.02 -6.64 1.01
N GLU A 79 5.10 -5.68 0.71
CA GLU A 79 3.67 -5.94 0.70
C GLU A 79 2.92 -5.12 -0.35
N PHE A 80 1.88 -5.73 -0.89
CA PHE A 80 0.79 -5.09 -1.63
C PHE A 80 -0.54 -5.55 -1.06
N SER A 81 -1.40 -4.62 -0.71
CA SER A 81 -2.70 -4.92 -0.12
C SER A 81 -3.84 -4.07 -0.69
N LEU A 82 -5.04 -4.61 -0.56
CA LEU A 82 -6.30 -3.94 -0.88
C LEU A 82 -7.06 -3.69 0.41
N GLY A 83 -7.32 -2.42 0.75
CA GLY A 83 -8.19 -2.02 1.86
C GLY A 83 -9.66 -2.02 1.43
N PHE A 84 -10.54 -2.58 2.26
CA PHE A 84 -11.97 -2.67 1.99
C PHE A 84 -12.87 -2.64 3.24
N ASN A 85 -12.39 -2.09 4.35
CA ASN A 85 -13.26 -1.90 5.52
C ASN A 85 -14.26 -0.77 5.27
N PRO A 86 -15.58 -1.05 5.14
CA PRO A 86 -16.58 -0.05 4.77
C PRO A 86 -16.81 1.02 5.84
N MET A 87 -16.34 0.79 7.05
CA MET A 87 -16.47 1.73 8.17
C MET A 87 -15.36 2.78 8.18
N ILE A 88 -14.26 2.55 7.46
CA ILE A 88 -13.11 3.47 7.39
C ILE A 88 -13.10 4.09 6.00
N LYS A 89 -13.48 5.37 5.91
CA LYS A 89 -13.65 6.07 4.62
C LYS A 89 -12.66 7.21 4.40
N ASN A 90 -12.05 7.70 5.46
CA ASN A 90 -11.15 8.86 5.41
C ASN A 90 -9.88 8.59 6.22
N PRO A 91 -8.76 9.24 5.86
CA PRO A 91 -7.53 9.17 6.65
C PRO A 91 -7.73 9.65 8.08
N MET A 92 -7.15 8.95 9.01
CA MET A 92 -7.18 9.23 10.45
C MET A 92 -5.81 9.64 10.99
N GLY A 93 -4.75 9.46 10.19
CA GLY A 93 -3.36 9.66 10.62
C GLY A 93 -2.87 8.54 11.55
N ASP A 94 -3.48 7.38 11.46
CA ASP A 94 -3.10 6.16 12.14
C ASP A 94 -3.00 5.04 11.11
N ILE A 95 -1.84 4.42 11.01
CA ILE A 95 -1.54 3.47 9.94
C ILE A 95 -2.43 2.23 10.00
N LEU A 96 -2.75 1.74 11.22
CA LEU A 96 -3.61 0.56 11.39
C LEU A 96 -5.04 0.78 10.91
N PHE A 97 -5.49 2.03 10.88
CA PHE A 97 -6.78 2.43 10.32
C PHE A 97 -6.65 2.75 8.83
N ASP A 98 -5.64 3.55 8.46
CA ASP A 98 -5.55 4.12 7.12
C ASP A 98 -5.27 3.05 6.06
N GLU A 99 -4.55 1.98 6.39
CA GLU A 99 -4.31 0.83 5.51
C GLU A 99 -5.59 0.02 5.19
N LYS A 100 -6.63 0.12 6.05
CA LYS A 100 -7.91 -0.58 5.87
C LYS A 100 -8.97 0.27 5.16
N ILE A 101 -8.66 1.53 4.78
CA ILE A 101 -9.63 2.43 4.14
C ILE A 101 -10.31 1.74 2.96
N ALA A 102 -11.64 1.82 2.94
CA ALA A 102 -12.43 1.26 1.85
C ALA A 102 -12.04 1.86 0.49
N GLY A 103 -11.58 1.01 -0.42
CA GLY A 103 -11.13 1.42 -1.75
C GLY A 103 -9.70 1.93 -1.83
N SER A 104 -8.91 1.78 -0.78
CA SER A 104 -7.47 2.03 -0.83
C SER A 104 -6.69 0.84 -1.37
N ILE A 105 -5.44 1.10 -1.65
CA ILE A 105 -4.33 0.15 -1.66
C ILE A 105 -3.28 0.65 -0.68
N HIS A 106 -2.48 -0.27 -0.14
CA HIS A 106 -1.17 0.11 0.35
C HIS A 106 -0.09 -0.71 -0.37
N PHE A 107 1.03 -0.08 -0.60
CA PHE A 107 2.14 -0.65 -1.31
C PHE A 107 3.41 -0.31 -0.52
N THR A 108 3.91 -1.30 0.18
CA THR A 108 4.71 -1.17 1.39
C THR A 108 6.17 -1.45 1.14
N PRO A 109 7.04 -0.44 1.16
CA PRO A 109 8.47 -0.66 1.18
C PRO A 109 8.93 -1.33 2.48
N GLY A 110 9.91 -2.22 2.35
CA GLY A 110 10.55 -2.87 3.48
C GLY A 110 10.29 -4.37 3.57
N CYS A 111 10.29 -4.89 4.80
CA CYS A 111 10.21 -6.32 5.09
C CYS A 111 8.89 -6.93 4.59
N SER A 112 8.94 -8.12 4.01
CA SER A 112 7.75 -8.94 3.81
C SER A 112 7.42 -9.74 5.08
N TYR A 113 6.13 -10.03 5.30
CA TYR A 113 5.69 -10.91 6.36
C TYR A 113 6.07 -12.37 6.11
N ASP A 114 6.26 -13.12 7.19
CA ASP A 114 6.61 -14.54 7.10
C ASP A 114 5.44 -15.40 6.56
N GLU A 115 4.20 -14.93 6.71
CA GLU A 115 2.98 -15.56 6.19
C GLU A 115 2.86 -15.43 4.66
N CYS A 116 3.48 -14.40 4.08
CA CYS A 116 3.46 -14.16 2.62
C CYS A 116 4.82 -13.60 2.15
N PRO A 117 5.88 -14.41 2.20
CA PRO A 117 7.24 -13.92 1.98
C PRO A 117 7.56 -13.75 0.49
N ASN A 118 8.29 -12.67 0.15
CA ASN A 118 8.97 -12.53 -1.13
C ASN A 118 10.50 -12.56 -1.01
N GLY A 119 10.99 -12.89 0.19
CA GLY A 119 12.41 -12.93 0.50
C GLY A 119 13.05 -11.58 0.81
N ASN A 120 12.28 -10.47 0.79
CA ASN A 120 12.81 -9.19 1.20
C ASN A 120 12.86 -9.09 2.72
N LYS A 121 14.03 -8.78 3.26
CA LYS A 121 14.26 -8.54 4.68
C LYS A 121 14.72 -7.10 4.87
N SER A 122 14.12 -6.41 5.82
CA SER A 122 14.44 -5.03 6.18
C SER A 122 14.06 -4.77 7.63
N SER A 123 14.65 -3.77 8.23
CA SER A 123 14.23 -3.25 9.54
C SER A 123 13.04 -2.31 9.46
N ILE A 124 12.66 -1.88 8.26
CA ILE A 124 11.45 -1.11 8.04
C ILE A 124 10.34 -1.97 7.43
N HIS A 125 9.10 -1.57 7.71
CA HIS A 125 7.87 -1.97 7.05
C HIS A 125 6.96 -0.75 7.12
N TRP A 126 6.72 -0.11 5.97
CA TRP A 126 6.06 1.18 5.96
C TRP A 126 4.87 1.18 5.01
N ASP A 127 3.66 1.03 5.56
CA ASP A 127 2.42 1.00 4.80
C ASP A 127 2.08 2.41 4.30
N LEU A 128 2.37 2.63 3.04
CA LEU A 128 2.02 3.85 2.33
C LEU A 128 0.71 3.64 1.60
N VAL A 129 -0.26 4.50 1.84
CA VAL A 129 -1.65 4.32 1.42
C VAL A 129 -2.00 5.24 0.25
N GLN A 130 -2.70 4.66 -0.74
CA GLN A 130 -3.33 5.39 -1.84
C GLN A 130 -4.82 5.06 -1.90
N ILE A 131 -5.67 6.05 -1.71
CA ILE A 131 -7.13 5.93 -1.88
C ILE A 131 -7.45 6.09 -3.36
N GLN A 132 -8.29 5.19 -3.89
CA GLN A 132 -8.68 5.17 -5.30
C GLN A 132 -10.18 5.47 -5.53
N THR A 133 -10.86 6.10 -4.57
CA THR A 133 -12.22 6.61 -4.80
C THR A 133 -12.17 7.78 -5.78
N LYS A 134 -13.29 8.08 -6.45
CA LYS A 134 -13.38 9.18 -7.41
C LYS A 134 -12.98 10.53 -6.84
N GLU A 135 -13.28 10.76 -5.56
CA GLU A 135 -12.94 11.98 -4.82
C GLU A 135 -11.43 12.17 -4.68
N TYR A 136 -10.68 11.06 -4.64
CA TYR A 136 -9.22 11.02 -4.58
C TYR A 136 -8.54 10.82 -5.95
N GLY A 137 -9.30 10.95 -7.05
CA GLY A 137 -8.77 10.87 -8.41
C GLY A 137 -9.03 9.55 -9.12
N GLY A 138 -9.69 8.59 -8.47
CA GLY A 138 -10.00 7.29 -9.05
C GLY A 138 -8.79 6.40 -9.23
N GLY A 139 -8.96 5.34 -10.01
CA GLY A 139 -7.90 4.41 -10.35
C GLY A 139 -8.43 3.08 -10.88
N GLU A 140 -7.55 2.31 -11.49
CA GLU A 140 -7.86 0.99 -12.03
C GLU A 140 -6.80 -0.02 -11.57
N ILE A 141 -7.25 -1.24 -11.24
CA ILE A 141 -6.36 -2.35 -10.90
C ILE A 141 -6.64 -3.49 -11.86
N TYR A 142 -5.61 -3.99 -12.48
CA TYR A 142 -5.64 -5.12 -13.40
C TYR A 142 -4.80 -6.27 -12.86
N PHE A 143 -5.32 -7.50 -12.97
CA PHE A 143 -4.58 -8.73 -12.77
C PHE A 143 -4.63 -9.52 -14.08
N ASP A 144 -3.46 -9.82 -14.68
CA ASP A 144 -3.34 -10.49 -15.98
C ASP A 144 -4.25 -9.88 -17.06
N ASP A 145 -4.14 -8.55 -17.24
CA ASP A 145 -4.94 -7.73 -18.16
C ASP A 145 -6.46 -7.71 -17.89
N LYS A 146 -6.92 -8.37 -16.84
CA LYS A 146 -8.32 -8.34 -16.43
C LYS A 146 -8.53 -7.21 -15.42
N LEU A 147 -9.44 -6.29 -15.73
CA LEU A 147 -9.83 -5.23 -14.78
C LEU A 147 -10.53 -5.86 -13.57
N ILE A 148 -9.98 -5.62 -12.39
CA ILE A 148 -10.47 -6.16 -11.12
C ILE A 148 -11.22 -5.09 -10.33
N ARG A 149 -10.65 -3.88 -10.24
CA ARG A 149 -11.24 -2.76 -9.49
C ARG A 149 -11.11 -1.47 -10.29
N LYS A 150 -12.16 -0.66 -10.27
CA LYS A 150 -12.22 0.67 -10.90
C LYS A 150 -12.81 1.66 -9.92
N ASP A 151 -12.15 2.79 -9.73
CA ASP A 151 -12.57 3.86 -8.84
C ASP A 151 -13.02 3.32 -7.48
N SER A 152 -12.20 2.45 -6.87
CA SER A 152 -12.43 1.74 -5.61
C SER A 152 -13.46 0.60 -5.64
N LYS A 153 -14.23 0.43 -6.69
CA LYS A 153 -15.26 -0.62 -6.77
C LYS A 153 -14.75 -1.85 -7.53
N PHE A 154 -14.92 -3.03 -6.94
CA PHE A 154 -14.69 -4.29 -7.64
C PHE A 154 -15.70 -4.46 -8.78
N VAL A 155 -15.18 -4.82 -9.95
CA VAL A 155 -16.01 -4.99 -11.16
C VAL A 155 -16.31 -6.45 -11.50
N ILE A 156 -15.54 -7.38 -10.93
CA ILE A 156 -15.79 -8.83 -11.08
C ILE A 156 -16.89 -9.28 -10.12
N GLU A 157 -17.76 -10.14 -10.59
CA GLU A 157 -19.01 -10.51 -9.91
C GLU A 157 -18.77 -11.09 -8.51
N GLU A 158 -17.76 -11.94 -8.39
CA GLU A 158 -17.41 -12.65 -7.15
C GLU A 158 -17.00 -11.70 -6.02
N LEU A 159 -16.42 -10.53 -6.36
CA LEU A 159 -15.93 -9.56 -5.38
C LEU A 159 -16.86 -8.35 -5.18
N LYS A 160 -17.94 -8.23 -5.95
CA LYS A 160 -18.88 -7.11 -5.81
C LYS A 160 -19.49 -6.97 -4.41
N LYS A 161 -19.54 -8.07 -3.65
CA LYS A 161 -20.03 -8.07 -2.26
C LYS A 161 -19.13 -7.24 -1.31
N LEU A 162 -17.88 -7.00 -1.69
CA LEU A 162 -16.93 -6.17 -0.94
C LEU A 162 -17.08 -4.68 -1.27
N ASN A 163 -17.92 -4.33 -2.24
CA ASN A 163 -18.18 -2.93 -2.53
C ASN A 163 -19.03 -2.31 -1.41
N PHE A 164 -18.66 -1.10 -1.06
CA PHE A 164 -19.36 -0.25 -0.10
C PHE A 164 -20.09 0.89 -0.84
N ASP A 165 -21.08 1.46 -0.22
CA ASP A 165 -21.85 2.61 -0.73
C ASP A 165 -21.25 3.94 -0.23
#